data_ac5afd1bfeca9133287ccaac5bfff8af
#
_entry.id   ac5afd1bfeca9133287ccaac5bfff8af
#
_cell.length_a   1.000
_cell.length_b   1.000
_cell.length_c   1.000
_cell.angle_alpha   90.00
_cell.angle_beta   90.00
_cell.angle_gamma   90.00
#
_symmetry.space_group_name_H-M   'P 1'
#
loop_
_entity.id
_entity.type
_entity.pdbx_description
1 polymer ?
#
loop_
_entity_poly.entity_id
_entity_poly.type
_entity_poly.pdbx_seq_one_letter_code
_entity_poly.pdbx_strand_id
1 'polypeptide(L)'
;MRNFVREKAKLMKQNRTVQPHFFRPLFLILAFLIAKLGFGAPPITPLYTPKKHEVRAVWLTTFRGLDWPTTQVKSEADIALQKKELTDILDQLQAVHINTVIFQTRVRGNLIYPSDIEIWCESLTGKAGGNPGYDPLAFAIEECHKRGMELHAWMVAVPLGSDEVHKEMGAQSITKRYPHLCKRFRNHWYLNPGHPDSQKYLASLVNELLARYDVDGVHLDYIRYPDRPQRFPDAIDYRKYGKGQELYQWRRDNITRLVRGVYEEVKRLKPWVKVSSAPLGKYRNTSRYKSGWNGYNDVYQETQRWMREGIQDMIFPMLYYRDNYFYPFVLDWKEHSHGRMVVPGMGIYFLHPSEGDWTLDEIDRQLNFIRWSGCEGESAFRSRFLTDNTQGLYDRMQEHYYYTPALVPPISWIDSQAPSSPSDAQARREKMTIRLAWTSATDNMGGGVRYNVYASHYYPVDVNNPSNLIKTYLTDTCYTHQETLYQPTLHYAITSIDRCGNESEPTQLRMEEAPRPRSLEELKSLNFKP
;
A
#
# COMPACT_ATOMS: atom_id res chain seq x y z
N MET A 1 -18.50 -14.47 -1.88
CA MET A 1 -18.59 -13.90 -0.54
C MET A 1 -19.98 -13.99 0.08
N ARG A 2 -21.09 -13.63 -0.60
CA ARG A 2 -22.46 -13.65 0.01
C ARG A 2 -22.95 -14.97 0.59
N ASN A 3 -22.49 -16.13 0.16
CA ASN A 3 -22.97 -17.44 0.64
C ASN A 3 -22.26 -17.95 1.91
N PHE A 4 -21.12 -17.39 2.28
CA PHE A 4 -20.36 -17.82 3.47
C PHE A 4 -20.87 -17.17 4.75
N VAL A 5 -21.50 -16.00 4.64
CA VAL A 5 -22.03 -15.22 5.78
C VAL A 5 -23.40 -15.74 6.25
N ARG A 6 -24.21 -16.32 5.34
CA ARG A 6 -25.59 -16.78 5.68
C ARG A 6 -25.67 -18.03 6.54
N GLU A 7 -24.68 -18.91 6.50
CA GLU A 7 -24.72 -20.15 7.32
C GLU A 7 -24.35 -19.94 8.79
N LYS A 8 -23.49 -18.96 9.11
CA LYS A 8 -23.10 -18.67 10.50
C LYS A 8 -24.15 -17.91 11.31
N ALA A 9 -25.02 -17.16 10.66
CA ALA A 9 -26.06 -16.36 11.35
C ALA A 9 -27.20 -17.21 11.96
N LYS A 10 -27.33 -18.47 11.57
CA LYS A 10 -28.38 -19.37 12.10
C LYS A 10 -28.02 -20.09 13.41
N LEU A 11 -26.73 -20.12 13.78
CA LEU A 11 -26.24 -20.86 14.96
C LEU A 11 -26.13 -20.06 16.27
N MET A 12 -26.34 -18.74 16.24
CA MET A 12 -26.15 -17.86 17.41
C MET A 12 -27.44 -17.33 18.06
N LYS A 13 -28.60 -17.86 17.72
CA LYS A 13 -29.89 -17.37 18.28
C LYS A 13 -30.50 -18.19 19.41
N GLN A 14 -29.75 -19.03 20.10
CA GLN A 14 -30.24 -19.69 21.32
C GLN A 14 -29.30 -19.39 22.49
N ASN A 15 -29.74 -18.56 23.38
CA ASN A 15 -29.50 -18.43 24.81
C ASN A 15 -29.34 -16.97 25.27
N ARG A 16 -30.44 -16.36 25.67
CA ARG A 16 -30.45 -15.23 26.63
C ARG A 16 -31.80 -15.18 27.34
N THR A 17 -31.78 -15.46 28.62
CA THR A 17 -32.69 -14.88 29.61
C THR A 17 -32.00 -14.86 30.97
N VAL A 18 -31.65 -13.70 31.49
CA VAL A 18 -31.63 -13.34 32.90
C VAL A 18 -31.79 -11.82 32.98
N GLN A 19 -32.76 -11.37 33.75
CA GLN A 19 -33.16 -9.98 33.96
C GLN A 19 -32.43 -9.31 35.14
N PRO A 20 -32.49 -7.95 35.27
CA PRO A 20 -31.64 -7.14 36.16
C PRO A 20 -32.40 -6.64 37.41
N HIS A 21 -31.70 -6.37 38.49
CA HIS A 21 -32.23 -5.56 39.61
C HIS A 21 -31.33 -4.33 39.92
N PHE A 22 -31.97 -3.17 39.79
CA PHE A 22 -31.89 -1.91 40.53
C PHE A 22 -30.63 -1.59 41.35
N PHE A 23 -29.93 -0.50 40.95
CA PHE A 23 -29.45 0.58 41.83
C PHE A 23 -29.16 1.85 40.97
N ARG A 24 -30.00 2.87 41.17
CA ARG A 24 -29.80 4.29 40.81
C ARG A 24 -30.45 5.12 41.92
N PRO A 25 -30.12 6.39 42.21
CA PRO A 25 -29.22 7.36 41.55
C PRO A 25 -28.47 8.22 42.58
N LEU A 26 -27.16 8.15 42.65
CA LEU A 26 -26.35 9.17 43.35
C LEU A 26 -25.09 9.62 42.58
N PHE A 27 -24.77 8.97 41.47
CA PHE A 27 -23.55 9.28 40.71
C PHE A 27 -23.72 10.35 39.60
N LEU A 28 -24.94 10.74 39.27
CA LEU A 28 -25.23 11.68 38.17
C LEU A 28 -25.02 13.16 38.53
N ILE A 29 -25.05 13.51 39.82
CA ILE A 29 -24.86 14.94 40.24
C ILE A 29 -23.37 15.29 40.39
N LEU A 30 -22.51 14.34 40.70
CA LEU A 30 -21.06 14.61 40.81
C LEU A 30 -20.36 14.73 39.45
N ALA A 31 -20.88 14.07 38.42
CA ALA A 31 -20.34 14.14 37.06
C ALA A 31 -20.62 15.48 36.37
N PHE A 32 -21.70 16.21 36.75
CA PHE A 32 -22.04 17.51 36.16
C PHE A 32 -21.29 18.70 36.79
N LEU A 33 -20.72 18.53 37.97
CA LEU A 33 -19.91 19.59 38.63
C LEU A 33 -18.43 19.57 38.23
N ILE A 34 -17.91 18.45 37.73
CA ILE A 34 -16.54 18.31 37.24
C ILE A 34 -16.38 18.84 35.79
N ALA A 35 -17.47 18.91 35.02
CA ALA A 35 -17.46 19.40 33.64
C ALA A 35 -17.33 20.94 33.50
N LYS A 36 -17.29 21.71 34.59
CA LYS A 36 -17.10 23.18 34.57
C LYS A 36 -15.73 23.68 35.04
N LEU A 37 -14.86 22.79 35.47
CA LEU A 37 -13.45 23.12 35.64
C LEU A 37 -12.75 22.70 34.34
N GLY A 38 -12.44 23.66 33.48
CA GLY A 38 -11.72 23.45 32.21
C GLY A 38 -10.29 22.92 32.42
N PHE A 39 -10.20 21.71 32.94
CA PHE A 39 -9.00 20.89 32.76
C PHE A 39 -9.10 20.33 31.35
N GLY A 40 -8.40 20.96 30.40
CA GLY A 40 -8.09 20.34 29.11
C GLY A 40 -7.61 18.91 29.43
N ALA A 41 -8.17 17.90 28.75
CA ALA A 41 -7.66 16.56 28.83
C ALA A 41 -6.12 16.63 28.69
N PRO A 42 -5.35 15.95 29.55
CA PRO A 42 -3.90 15.93 29.38
C PRO A 42 -3.63 15.51 27.93
N PRO A 43 -2.66 16.14 27.24
CA PRO A 43 -2.31 15.76 25.88
C PRO A 43 -2.08 14.26 25.91
N ILE A 44 -2.79 13.51 25.05
CA ILE A 44 -2.61 12.08 24.90
C ILE A 44 -1.17 11.90 24.44
N THR A 45 -0.29 11.52 25.35
CA THR A 45 1.08 11.17 24.97
C THR A 45 0.99 9.97 24.04
N PRO A 46 1.51 10.05 22.81
CA PRO A 46 1.47 8.93 21.89
C PRO A 46 2.02 7.69 22.56
N LEU A 47 1.32 6.56 22.47
CA LEU A 47 1.71 5.29 23.09
C LEU A 47 3.05 4.73 22.58
N TYR A 48 3.61 5.35 21.53
CA TYR A 48 4.91 4.96 20.96
C TYR A 48 5.61 6.12 20.26
N THR A 49 6.93 5.96 20.17
CA THR A 49 7.80 6.87 19.42
C THR A 49 7.52 6.69 17.92
N PRO A 50 7.30 7.78 17.17
CA PRO A 50 7.14 7.72 15.72
C PRO A 50 8.38 7.08 15.08
N LYS A 51 8.14 6.25 14.06
CA LYS A 51 9.22 5.61 13.30
C LYS A 51 9.57 6.48 12.10
N LYS A 52 10.86 6.71 11.86
CA LYS A 52 11.33 7.35 10.62
C LYS A 52 11.04 6.48 9.41
N HIS A 53 11.19 5.15 9.53
CA HIS A 53 10.94 4.18 8.48
C HIS A 53 9.79 3.25 8.88
N GLU A 54 8.72 3.28 8.09
CA GLU A 54 7.53 2.43 8.27
C GLU A 54 6.75 2.40 6.95
N VAL A 55 6.42 1.22 6.44
CA VAL A 55 5.48 1.10 5.32
C VAL A 55 4.08 1.38 5.83
N ARG A 56 3.42 2.38 5.26
CA ARG A 56 2.01 2.72 5.51
C ARG A 56 1.27 2.58 4.19
N ALA A 57 0.80 1.36 3.93
CA ALA A 57 0.25 1.03 2.64
C ALA A 57 -1.27 0.95 2.63
N VAL A 58 -1.87 1.20 1.47
CA VAL A 58 -3.29 0.99 1.23
C VAL A 58 -3.51 0.35 -0.12
N TRP A 59 -4.43 -0.63 -0.21
CA TRP A 59 -4.92 -1.12 -1.48
C TRP A 59 -6.01 -0.20 -2.03
N LEU A 60 -5.82 0.22 -3.27
CA LEU A 60 -6.79 0.99 -4.05
C LEU A 60 -7.24 0.13 -5.25
N THR A 61 -8.46 -0.40 -5.16
CA THR A 61 -8.99 -1.31 -6.20
C THR A 61 -9.70 -0.56 -7.31
N THR A 62 -9.46 -1.01 -8.55
CA THR A 62 -10.17 -0.53 -9.74
C THR A 62 -11.29 -1.48 -10.16
N PHE A 63 -11.39 -2.63 -9.51
CA PHE A 63 -12.38 -3.65 -9.81
C PHE A 63 -13.80 -3.13 -9.59
N ARG A 64 -14.58 -2.98 -10.68
CA ARG A 64 -15.97 -2.53 -10.68
C ARG A 64 -16.18 -1.17 -9.99
N GLY A 65 -15.17 -0.30 -9.97
CA GLY A 65 -15.26 1.00 -9.33
C GLY A 65 -15.46 0.96 -7.81
N LEU A 66 -15.02 -0.11 -7.13
CA LEU A 66 -15.22 -0.26 -5.68
C LEU A 66 -14.52 0.81 -4.86
N ASP A 67 -13.34 1.27 -5.30
CA ASP A 67 -12.66 2.43 -4.76
C ASP A 67 -12.58 3.53 -5.83
N TRP A 68 -12.10 3.18 -7.04
CA TRP A 68 -11.94 4.06 -8.18
C TRP A 68 -11.93 3.26 -9.50
N PRO A 69 -12.41 3.79 -10.65
CA PRO A 69 -13.24 4.99 -10.77
C PRO A 69 -14.71 4.70 -10.46
N THR A 70 -15.41 5.66 -9.89
CA THR A 70 -16.87 5.58 -9.75
C THR A 70 -17.60 6.07 -11.00
N THR A 71 -16.95 6.95 -11.76
CA THR A 71 -17.42 7.49 -13.04
C THR A 71 -16.88 6.65 -14.20
N GLN A 72 -17.74 6.28 -15.15
CA GLN A 72 -17.35 5.66 -16.43
C GLN A 72 -17.22 6.72 -17.51
N VAL A 73 -16.09 6.73 -18.23
CA VAL A 73 -15.84 7.72 -19.30
C VAL A 73 -16.74 7.50 -20.50
N LYS A 74 -17.51 8.54 -20.85
CA LYS A 74 -18.32 8.66 -22.06
C LYS A 74 -18.08 9.99 -22.77
N SER A 75 -17.42 10.96 -22.09
CA SER A 75 -17.10 12.30 -22.54
C SER A 75 -15.80 12.81 -21.93
N GLU A 76 -15.27 13.93 -22.45
CA GLU A 76 -14.10 14.59 -21.84
C GLU A 76 -14.36 15.09 -20.41
N ALA A 77 -15.60 15.49 -20.10
CA ALA A 77 -15.99 15.87 -18.75
C ALA A 77 -15.86 14.69 -17.77
N ASP A 78 -16.18 13.48 -18.19
CA ASP A 78 -16.02 12.27 -17.37
C ASP A 78 -14.55 11.95 -17.11
N ILE A 79 -13.64 12.23 -18.06
CA ILE A 79 -12.20 12.11 -17.87
C ILE A 79 -11.73 13.05 -16.75
N ALA A 80 -12.15 14.31 -16.79
CA ALA A 80 -11.83 15.28 -15.76
C ALA A 80 -12.37 14.85 -14.40
N LEU A 81 -13.58 14.27 -14.36
CA LEU A 81 -14.18 13.76 -13.13
C LEU A 81 -13.43 12.52 -12.59
N GLN A 82 -13.09 11.54 -13.43
CA GLN A 82 -12.26 10.39 -13.00
C GLN A 82 -10.92 10.83 -12.42
N LYS A 83 -10.25 11.80 -13.05
CA LYS A 83 -8.99 12.35 -12.55
C LYS A 83 -9.19 13.03 -11.20
N LYS A 84 -10.26 13.82 -11.06
CA LYS A 84 -10.60 14.48 -9.79
C LYS A 84 -10.90 13.49 -8.68
N GLU A 85 -11.70 12.45 -8.95
CA GLU A 85 -11.97 11.37 -7.98
C GLU A 85 -10.66 10.76 -7.43
N LEU A 86 -9.69 10.47 -8.31
CA LEU A 86 -8.41 9.91 -7.89
C LEU A 86 -7.60 10.90 -7.07
N THR A 87 -7.49 12.17 -7.51
CA THR A 87 -6.73 13.19 -6.76
C THR A 87 -7.34 13.44 -5.38
N ASP A 88 -8.66 13.48 -5.25
CA ASP A 88 -9.36 13.64 -3.96
C ASP A 88 -9.02 12.47 -2.99
N ILE A 89 -8.97 11.24 -3.49
CA ILE A 89 -8.53 10.07 -2.70
C ILE A 89 -7.07 10.21 -2.28
N LEU A 90 -6.18 10.56 -3.22
CA LEU A 90 -4.75 10.68 -2.96
C LEU A 90 -4.42 11.84 -2.00
N ASP A 91 -5.16 12.95 -2.06
CA ASP A 91 -5.04 14.07 -1.12
C ASP A 91 -5.37 13.64 0.31
N GLN A 92 -6.45 12.88 0.49
CA GLN A 92 -6.81 12.32 1.80
C GLN A 92 -5.74 11.32 2.30
N LEU A 93 -5.23 10.46 1.43
CA LEU A 93 -4.18 9.51 1.78
C LEU A 93 -2.88 10.22 2.19
N GLN A 94 -2.50 11.29 1.49
CA GLN A 94 -1.35 12.12 1.85
C GLN A 94 -1.54 12.79 3.22
N ALA A 95 -2.73 13.35 3.46
CA ALA A 95 -3.03 14.05 4.72
C ALA A 95 -2.95 13.14 5.95
N VAL A 96 -3.17 11.84 5.79
CA VAL A 96 -2.99 10.81 6.84
C VAL A 96 -1.64 10.09 6.73
N HIS A 97 -0.68 10.66 6.02
CA HIS A 97 0.69 10.16 5.86
C HIS A 97 0.81 8.69 5.38
N ILE A 98 -0.10 8.26 4.52
CA ILE A 98 0.12 7.05 3.70
C ILE A 98 1.30 7.32 2.77
N ASN A 99 2.21 6.35 2.64
CA ASN A 99 3.39 6.49 1.80
C ASN A 99 3.48 5.45 0.67
N THR A 100 2.56 4.49 0.62
CA THR A 100 2.54 3.44 -0.41
C THR A 100 1.12 3.16 -0.86
N VAL A 101 0.84 3.34 -2.16
CA VAL A 101 -0.44 3.03 -2.77
C VAL A 101 -0.30 1.77 -3.62
N ILE A 102 -0.98 0.69 -3.23
CA ILE A 102 -1.06 -0.55 -4.00
C ILE A 102 -2.23 -0.42 -4.96
N PHE A 103 -1.94 0.09 -6.17
CA PHE A 103 -2.93 0.50 -7.17
C PHE A 103 -3.23 -0.62 -8.15
N GLN A 104 -4.50 -1.05 -8.25
CA GLN A 104 -4.87 -2.18 -9.09
C GLN A 104 -4.78 -1.84 -10.58
N THR A 105 -3.77 -2.38 -11.25
CA THR A 105 -3.46 -2.12 -12.66
C THR A 105 -3.91 -3.25 -13.58
N ARG A 106 -3.89 -4.51 -13.10
CA ARG A 106 -4.39 -5.69 -13.79
C ARG A 106 -5.48 -6.35 -12.96
N VAL A 107 -6.67 -6.48 -13.54
CA VAL A 107 -7.84 -6.96 -12.79
C VAL A 107 -8.11 -8.44 -13.03
N ARG A 108 -8.45 -8.85 -14.26
CA ARG A 108 -8.77 -10.25 -14.61
C ARG A 108 -8.46 -10.55 -16.08
N GLY A 109 -7.18 -10.41 -16.47
CA GLY A 109 -6.76 -10.55 -17.87
C GLY A 109 -7.12 -9.30 -18.69
N ASN A 110 -7.22 -8.15 -18.03
CA ASN A 110 -7.43 -6.83 -18.58
C ASN A 110 -6.73 -5.77 -17.73
N LEU A 111 -6.45 -4.62 -18.28
CA LEU A 111 -5.57 -3.59 -17.74
C LEU A 111 -6.25 -2.22 -17.69
N ILE A 112 -5.74 -1.35 -16.83
CA ILE A 112 -6.20 0.06 -16.76
C ILE A 112 -5.22 1.02 -17.46
N TYR A 113 -4.31 0.50 -18.28
CA TYR A 113 -3.34 1.28 -19.06
C TYR A 113 -3.23 0.72 -20.48
N PRO A 114 -2.74 1.49 -21.47
CA PRO A 114 -2.57 1.02 -22.84
C PRO A 114 -1.58 -0.14 -22.89
N SER A 115 -1.96 -1.23 -23.58
CA SER A 115 -1.15 -2.45 -23.68
C SER A 115 -1.33 -3.13 -25.02
N ASP A 116 -0.25 -3.76 -25.51
CA ASP A 116 -0.26 -4.60 -26.70
C ASP A 116 -0.62 -6.06 -26.37
N ILE A 117 -0.64 -6.40 -25.06
CA ILE A 117 -0.81 -7.78 -24.57
C ILE A 117 -2.24 -8.04 -24.11
N GLU A 118 -2.80 -7.19 -23.24
CA GLU A 118 -4.16 -7.32 -22.70
C GLU A 118 -4.99 -6.08 -23.00
N ILE A 119 -6.31 -6.22 -23.01
CA ILE A 119 -7.24 -5.13 -23.35
C ILE A 119 -7.55 -4.24 -22.15
N TRP A 120 -8.14 -3.09 -22.41
CA TRP A 120 -8.67 -2.19 -21.40
C TRP A 120 -9.73 -2.84 -20.50
N CYS A 121 -9.65 -2.54 -19.21
CA CYS A 121 -10.64 -2.96 -18.24
C CYS A 121 -11.96 -2.19 -18.42
N GLU A 122 -13.07 -2.90 -18.31
CA GLU A 122 -14.42 -2.35 -18.39
C GLU A 122 -14.73 -1.31 -17.31
N SER A 123 -14.00 -1.31 -16.20
CA SER A 123 -14.21 -0.35 -15.09
C SER A 123 -14.05 1.10 -15.52
N LEU A 124 -13.21 1.38 -16.53
CA LEU A 124 -12.92 2.74 -16.99
C LEU A 124 -14.05 3.36 -17.82
N THR A 125 -14.69 2.55 -18.70
CA THR A 125 -15.64 3.05 -19.68
C THR A 125 -17.00 2.33 -19.65
N GLY A 126 -17.14 1.30 -18.84
CA GLY A 126 -18.30 0.40 -18.83
C GLY A 126 -18.27 -0.67 -19.92
N LYS A 127 -17.21 -0.71 -20.75
CA LYS A 127 -17.07 -1.64 -21.87
C LYS A 127 -15.68 -2.27 -21.90
N ALA A 128 -15.60 -3.60 -21.97
CA ALA A 128 -14.33 -4.32 -22.14
C ALA A 128 -13.63 -3.87 -23.44
N GLY A 129 -12.34 -3.51 -23.33
CA GLY A 129 -11.54 -2.97 -24.43
C GLY A 129 -11.83 -1.50 -24.78
N GLY A 130 -12.71 -0.82 -24.04
CA GLY A 130 -13.00 0.60 -24.23
C GLY A 130 -11.81 1.48 -23.79
N ASN A 131 -11.28 2.29 -24.73
CA ASN A 131 -10.22 3.25 -24.43
C ASN A 131 -10.81 4.47 -23.70
N PRO A 132 -10.33 4.85 -22.51
CA PRO A 132 -10.84 6.00 -21.75
C PRO A 132 -10.38 7.36 -22.31
N GLY A 133 -9.54 7.39 -23.35
CA GLY A 133 -9.02 8.64 -23.94
C GLY A 133 -7.85 9.28 -23.17
N TYR A 134 -7.35 8.64 -22.12
CA TYR A 134 -6.14 9.05 -21.39
C TYR A 134 -5.44 7.81 -20.81
N ASP A 135 -4.28 8.01 -20.20
CA ASP A 135 -3.54 6.95 -19.50
C ASP A 135 -3.74 7.05 -17.98
N PRO A 136 -4.63 6.23 -17.39
CA PRO A 136 -4.91 6.25 -15.97
C PRO A 136 -3.72 5.89 -15.09
N LEU A 137 -2.83 4.99 -15.53
CA LEU A 137 -1.67 4.58 -14.74
C LEU A 137 -0.60 5.67 -14.73
N ALA A 138 -0.29 6.27 -15.89
CA ALA A 138 0.64 7.38 -15.95
C ALA A 138 0.18 8.54 -15.06
N PHE A 139 -1.11 8.88 -15.10
CA PHE A 139 -1.70 9.89 -14.25
C PHE A 139 -1.60 9.54 -12.74
N ALA A 140 -1.91 8.29 -12.37
CA ALA A 140 -1.83 7.85 -10.98
C ALA A 140 -0.39 7.90 -10.42
N ILE A 141 0.61 7.50 -11.23
CA ILE A 141 2.02 7.57 -10.85
C ILE A 141 2.45 9.02 -10.59
N GLU A 142 2.14 9.91 -11.54
CA GLU A 142 2.46 11.33 -11.42
C GLU A 142 1.84 11.94 -10.15
N GLU A 143 0.57 11.67 -9.89
CA GLU A 143 -0.14 12.20 -8.73
C GLU A 143 0.32 11.58 -7.39
N CYS A 144 0.71 10.31 -7.36
CA CYS A 144 1.35 9.70 -6.18
C CYS A 144 2.72 10.33 -5.90
N HIS A 145 3.58 10.46 -6.91
CA HIS A 145 4.92 11.02 -6.76
C HIS A 145 4.89 12.48 -6.33
N LYS A 146 4.00 13.32 -6.86
CA LYS A 146 3.78 14.71 -6.39
C LYS A 146 3.49 14.79 -4.89
N ARG A 147 2.83 13.76 -4.34
CA ARG A 147 2.46 13.67 -2.94
C ARG A 147 3.47 12.95 -2.06
N GLY A 148 4.60 12.51 -2.62
CA GLY A 148 5.64 11.77 -1.91
C GLY A 148 5.20 10.35 -1.54
N MET A 149 4.37 9.72 -2.36
CA MET A 149 3.91 8.33 -2.19
C MET A 149 4.48 7.43 -3.27
N GLU A 150 4.88 6.21 -2.90
CA GLU A 150 5.19 5.15 -3.85
C GLU A 150 3.90 4.58 -4.46
N LEU A 151 3.94 4.26 -5.76
CA LEU A 151 2.89 3.49 -6.43
C LEU A 151 3.38 2.09 -6.78
N HIS A 152 2.73 1.08 -6.20
CA HIS A 152 2.96 -0.32 -6.53
C HIS A 152 1.86 -0.82 -7.47
N ALA A 153 2.24 -1.27 -8.66
CA ALA A 153 1.31 -1.81 -9.65
C ALA A 153 0.75 -3.15 -9.18
N TRP A 154 -0.50 -3.17 -8.75
CA TRP A 154 -1.19 -4.38 -8.28
C TRP A 154 -1.73 -5.19 -9.44
N MET A 155 -1.19 -6.39 -9.61
CA MET A 155 -1.53 -7.33 -10.66
C MET A 155 -2.21 -8.58 -10.08
N VAL A 156 -3.48 -8.81 -10.42
CA VAL A 156 -4.15 -10.10 -10.18
C VAL A 156 -3.57 -11.11 -11.15
N ALA A 157 -2.75 -12.05 -10.67
CA ALA A 157 -1.85 -12.84 -11.50
C ALA A 157 -2.53 -14.03 -12.21
N VAL A 158 -3.17 -14.92 -11.45
CA VAL A 158 -3.68 -16.20 -11.98
C VAL A 158 -5.14 -16.16 -12.42
N PRO A 159 -6.11 -15.55 -11.69
CA PRO A 159 -7.48 -15.43 -12.17
C PRO A 159 -7.61 -14.56 -13.43
N LEU A 160 -8.40 -15.04 -14.41
CA LEU A 160 -8.65 -14.35 -15.67
C LEU A 160 -10.11 -13.89 -15.83
N GLY A 161 -11.01 -14.25 -14.89
CA GLY A 161 -12.41 -13.83 -14.93
C GLY A 161 -13.38 -14.97 -15.25
N SER A 162 -14.68 -14.61 -15.38
CA SER A 162 -15.74 -15.55 -15.71
C SER A 162 -15.89 -15.78 -17.22
N ASP A 163 -16.71 -16.76 -17.59
CA ASP A 163 -17.06 -17.02 -18.99
C ASP A 163 -17.68 -15.78 -19.66
N GLU A 164 -18.49 -15.01 -18.93
CA GLU A 164 -19.16 -13.79 -19.41
C GLU A 164 -18.13 -12.71 -19.77
N VAL A 165 -17.15 -12.48 -18.91
CA VAL A 165 -16.06 -11.51 -19.15
C VAL A 165 -15.31 -11.86 -20.44
N HIS A 166 -14.96 -13.13 -20.64
CA HIS A 166 -14.25 -13.56 -21.85
C HIS A 166 -15.12 -13.52 -23.12
N LYS A 167 -16.45 -13.68 -22.98
CA LYS A 167 -17.39 -13.49 -24.07
C LYS A 167 -17.45 -12.02 -24.52
N GLU A 168 -17.45 -11.09 -23.57
CA GLU A 168 -17.40 -9.65 -23.83
C GLU A 168 -16.08 -9.21 -24.49
N MET A 169 -14.95 -9.76 -24.04
CA MET A 169 -13.63 -9.52 -24.63
C MET A 169 -13.50 -10.05 -26.07
N GLY A 170 -14.33 -11.01 -26.46
CA GLY A 170 -14.37 -11.57 -27.81
C GLY A 170 -13.04 -12.20 -28.25
N ALA A 171 -12.61 -11.87 -29.49
CA ALA A 171 -11.37 -12.40 -30.08
C ALA A 171 -10.09 -11.92 -29.36
N GLN A 172 -10.15 -10.80 -28.64
CA GLN A 172 -9.01 -10.22 -27.91
C GLN A 172 -8.75 -10.91 -26.56
N SER A 173 -9.68 -11.73 -26.10
CA SER A 173 -9.53 -12.51 -24.87
C SER A 173 -8.28 -13.39 -24.89
N ILE A 174 -7.55 -13.44 -23.79
CA ILE A 174 -6.41 -14.36 -23.58
C ILE A 174 -6.83 -15.82 -23.85
N THR A 175 -8.07 -16.21 -23.53
CA THR A 175 -8.58 -17.56 -23.75
C THR A 175 -8.70 -17.93 -25.24
N LYS A 176 -8.74 -16.93 -26.12
CA LYS A 176 -8.74 -17.07 -27.59
C LYS A 176 -7.35 -16.91 -28.19
N ARG A 177 -6.58 -15.93 -27.68
CA ARG A 177 -5.23 -15.66 -28.18
C ARG A 177 -4.20 -16.69 -27.73
N TYR A 178 -4.31 -17.19 -26.49
CA TYR A 178 -3.36 -18.13 -25.88
C TYR A 178 -4.10 -19.26 -25.13
N PRO A 179 -4.92 -20.07 -25.80
CA PRO A 179 -5.79 -21.08 -25.16
C PRO A 179 -5.01 -22.12 -24.34
N HIS A 180 -3.77 -22.43 -24.74
CA HIS A 180 -2.89 -23.37 -24.04
C HIS A 180 -2.42 -22.86 -22.66
N LEU A 181 -2.45 -21.53 -22.45
CA LEU A 181 -2.13 -20.91 -21.16
C LEU A 181 -3.34 -20.80 -20.23
N CYS A 182 -4.53 -21.22 -20.67
CA CYS A 182 -5.76 -21.01 -19.91
C CYS A 182 -6.38 -22.32 -19.46
N LYS A 183 -6.92 -22.32 -18.24
CA LYS A 183 -7.72 -23.42 -17.70
C LYS A 183 -9.06 -22.93 -17.22
N ARG A 184 -10.15 -23.59 -17.65
CA ARG A 184 -11.49 -23.33 -17.15
C ARG A 184 -11.77 -24.19 -15.91
N PHE A 185 -12.14 -23.56 -14.80
CA PHE A 185 -12.48 -24.25 -13.55
C PHE A 185 -13.64 -23.54 -12.87
N ARG A 186 -14.76 -24.22 -12.62
CA ARG A 186 -15.96 -23.70 -11.96
C ARG A 186 -16.49 -22.40 -12.58
N ASN A 187 -16.69 -22.37 -13.90
CA ASN A 187 -17.18 -21.21 -14.67
C ASN A 187 -16.28 -19.96 -14.62
N HIS A 188 -15.02 -20.14 -14.24
CA HIS A 188 -13.99 -19.11 -14.28
C HIS A 188 -12.76 -19.61 -15.03
N TRP A 189 -12.05 -18.68 -15.62
CA TRP A 189 -10.79 -18.94 -16.30
C TRP A 189 -9.61 -18.53 -15.43
N TYR A 190 -8.53 -19.27 -15.57
CA TYR A 190 -7.29 -19.09 -14.84
C TYR A 190 -6.11 -19.24 -15.77
N LEU A 191 -5.08 -18.43 -15.59
CA LEU A 191 -3.77 -18.73 -16.14
C LEU A 191 -3.33 -20.10 -15.61
N ASN A 192 -2.78 -20.93 -16.49
CA ASN A 192 -2.35 -22.30 -16.14
C ASN A 192 -0.96 -22.29 -15.46
N PRO A 193 -0.83 -22.35 -14.13
CA PRO A 193 0.49 -22.32 -13.50
C PRO A 193 1.37 -23.49 -13.91
N GLY A 194 0.76 -24.63 -14.30
CA GLY A 194 1.45 -25.84 -14.73
C GLY A 194 2.11 -25.75 -16.10
N HIS A 195 1.76 -24.75 -16.93
CA HIS A 195 2.37 -24.57 -18.25
C HIS A 195 3.62 -23.68 -18.16
N PRO A 196 4.79 -24.10 -18.73
CA PRO A 196 6.03 -23.30 -18.64
C PRO A 196 5.90 -21.88 -19.20
N ASP A 197 5.15 -21.70 -20.30
CA ASP A 197 5.00 -20.39 -20.94
C ASP A 197 4.14 -19.40 -20.14
N SER A 198 3.43 -19.84 -19.09
CA SER A 198 2.72 -18.94 -18.19
C SER A 198 3.65 -17.99 -17.44
N GLN A 199 4.87 -18.45 -17.12
CA GLN A 199 5.92 -17.59 -16.56
C GLN A 199 6.33 -16.51 -17.57
N LYS A 200 6.57 -16.89 -18.83
CA LYS A 200 6.95 -15.93 -19.89
C LYS A 200 5.85 -14.90 -20.14
N TYR A 201 4.59 -15.35 -20.08
CA TYR A 201 3.45 -14.46 -20.24
C TYR A 201 3.38 -13.40 -19.14
N LEU A 202 3.51 -13.78 -17.87
CA LEU A 202 3.55 -12.81 -16.77
C LEU A 202 4.78 -11.89 -16.87
N ALA A 203 5.94 -12.44 -17.22
CA ALA A 203 7.14 -11.66 -17.43
C ALA A 203 6.99 -10.64 -18.58
N SER A 204 6.28 -10.98 -19.67
CA SER A 204 6.03 -10.04 -20.77
C SER A 204 5.13 -8.86 -20.35
N LEU A 205 4.12 -9.09 -19.50
CA LEU A 205 3.30 -8.03 -18.92
C LEU A 205 4.12 -7.08 -18.03
N VAL A 206 5.02 -7.66 -17.21
CA VAL A 206 5.92 -6.87 -16.37
C VAL A 206 6.93 -6.09 -17.19
N ASN A 207 7.47 -6.70 -18.25
CA ASN A 207 8.37 -6.01 -19.18
C ASN A 207 7.68 -4.80 -19.83
N GLU A 208 6.47 -4.97 -20.36
CA GLU A 208 5.69 -3.88 -20.94
C GLU A 208 5.41 -2.77 -19.91
N LEU A 209 5.01 -3.13 -18.69
CA LEU A 209 4.76 -2.19 -17.60
C LEU A 209 6.02 -1.37 -17.29
N LEU A 210 7.15 -2.02 -17.04
CA LEU A 210 8.39 -1.35 -16.62
C LEU A 210 9.06 -0.57 -17.75
N ALA A 211 8.85 -0.97 -19.02
CA ALA A 211 9.35 -0.21 -20.17
C ALA A 211 8.64 1.14 -20.34
N ARG A 212 7.35 1.22 -19.92
CA ARG A 212 6.51 2.41 -20.13
C ARG A 212 6.36 3.29 -18.90
N TYR A 213 6.48 2.73 -17.69
CA TYR A 213 6.09 3.42 -16.45
C TYR A 213 7.18 3.40 -15.39
N ASP A 214 7.21 4.46 -14.59
CA ASP A 214 8.09 4.61 -13.44
C ASP A 214 7.37 4.21 -12.13
N VAL A 215 6.89 2.96 -12.08
CA VAL A 215 6.33 2.41 -10.85
C VAL A 215 7.43 2.12 -9.82
N ASP A 216 7.10 2.23 -8.53
CA ASP A 216 8.01 1.94 -7.42
C ASP A 216 7.98 0.46 -7.02
N GLY A 217 6.91 -0.26 -7.37
CA GLY A 217 6.77 -1.69 -7.09
C GLY A 217 5.84 -2.43 -8.05
N VAL A 218 6.03 -3.74 -8.11
CA VAL A 218 5.12 -4.72 -8.73
C VAL A 218 4.56 -5.61 -7.63
N HIS A 219 3.24 -5.60 -7.46
CA HIS A 219 2.53 -6.32 -6.42
C HIS A 219 1.68 -7.45 -6.99
N LEU A 220 2.01 -8.70 -6.66
CA LEU A 220 1.32 -9.89 -7.16
C LEU A 220 0.21 -10.33 -6.20
N ASP A 221 -1.03 -10.20 -6.63
CA ASP A 221 -2.18 -10.75 -5.92
C ASP A 221 -2.72 -11.99 -6.63
N TYR A 222 -3.39 -12.86 -5.89
CA TYR A 222 -3.90 -14.14 -6.40
C TYR A 222 -2.83 -14.95 -7.16
N ILE A 223 -1.56 -14.80 -6.80
CA ILE A 223 -0.47 -15.64 -7.30
C ILE A 223 -0.52 -17.00 -6.60
N ARG A 224 -1.56 -17.76 -6.95
CA ARG A 224 -1.93 -19.01 -6.31
C ARG A 224 -2.93 -19.80 -7.15
N TYR A 225 -3.06 -21.08 -6.86
CA TYR A 225 -4.17 -21.87 -7.38
C TYR A 225 -5.52 -21.36 -6.82
N PRO A 226 -6.66 -21.64 -7.51
CA PRO A 226 -7.98 -21.27 -7.01
C PRO A 226 -8.30 -22.03 -5.71
N ASP A 227 -9.31 -21.55 -5.00
CA ASP A 227 -9.78 -22.19 -3.78
C ASP A 227 -10.26 -23.63 -4.06
N ARG A 228 -9.86 -24.57 -3.20
CA ARG A 228 -10.16 -26.01 -3.33
C ARG A 228 -9.74 -26.57 -4.69
N PRO A 229 -8.43 -26.53 -5.02
CA PRO A 229 -7.91 -26.84 -6.36
C PRO A 229 -7.73 -28.34 -6.64
N GLN A 230 -8.23 -29.24 -5.79
CA GLN A 230 -8.02 -30.69 -5.92
C GLN A 230 -8.42 -31.22 -7.30
N ARG A 231 -9.48 -30.64 -7.89
CA ARG A 231 -9.98 -30.99 -9.24
C ARG A 231 -9.61 -29.94 -10.31
N PHE A 232 -8.56 -29.16 -10.07
CA PHE A 232 -8.07 -28.23 -11.09
C PHE A 232 -7.59 -29.03 -12.31
N PRO A 233 -7.94 -28.62 -13.55
CA PRO A 233 -7.74 -29.45 -14.75
C PRO A 233 -6.31 -29.38 -15.30
N ASP A 234 -5.31 -29.64 -14.47
CA ASP A 234 -3.88 -29.62 -14.82
C ASP A 234 -3.24 -31.01 -14.99
N ALA A 235 -4.04 -32.09 -15.01
CA ALA A 235 -3.54 -33.47 -15.09
C ALA A 235 -2.70 -33.76 -16.35
N ILE A 236 -3.02 -33.15 -17.49
CA ILE A 236 -2.24 -33.29 -18.72
C ILE A 236 -0.87 -32.62 -18.56
N ASP A 237 -0.86 -31.39 -18.01
CA ASP A 237 0.37 -30.63 -17.76
C ASP A 237 1.24 -31.33 -16.72
N TYR A 238 0.62 -31.90 -15.67
CA TYR A 238 1.33 -32.70 -14.66
C TYR A 238 2.01 -33.91 -15.27
N ARG A 239 1.32 -34.69 -16.12
CA ARG A 239 1.96 -35.85 -16.82
C ARG A 239 3.11 -35.38 -17.71
N LYS A 240 2.98 -34.23 -18.37
CA LYS A 240 3.98 -33.71 -19.30
C LYS A 240 5.19 -33.09 -18.61
N TYR A 241 4.95 -32.33 -17.55
CA TYR A 241 5.95 -31.45 -16.92
C TYR A 241 6.30 -31.84 -15.47
N GLY A 242 5.54 -32.72 -14.82
CA GLY A 242 5.73 -33.08 -13.41
C GLY A 242 6.93 -33.95 -13.14
N LYS A 243 7.45 -34.70 -14.16
CA LYS A 243 8.68 -35.48 -14.06
C LYS A 243 8.76 -36.42 -12.83
N GLY A 244 7.64 -37.00 -12.41
CA GLY A 244 7.58 -37.91 -11.26
C GLY A 244 7.54 -37.25 -9.88
N GLN A 245 7.47 -35.91 -9.82
CA GLN A 245 7.26 -35.21 -8.55
C GLN A 245 5.89 -35.55 -7.95
N GLU A 246 5.76 -35.35 -6.62
CA GLU A 246 4.47 -35.37 -5.95
C GLU A 246 3.61 -34.19 -6.46
N LEU A 247 2.30 -34.41 -6.72
CA LEU A 247 1.41 -33.44 -7.36
C LEU A 247 1.35 -32.09 -6.64
N TYR A 248 1.24 -32.11 -5.32
CA TYR A 248 1.10 -30.88 -4.54
C TYR A 248 2.41 -30.09 -4.48
N GLN A 249 3.56 -30.78 -4.46
CA GLN A 249 4.86 -30.12 -4.56
C GLN A 249 5.07 -29.52 -5.95
N TRP A 250 4.72 -30.23 -7.02
CA TRP A 250 4.75 -29.71 -8.37
C TRP A 250 3.90 -28.45 -8.53
N ARG A 251 2.71 -28.41 -7.91
CA ARG A 251 1.86 -27.21 -7.93
C ARG A 251 2.51 -26.04 -7.18
N ARG A 252 3.15 -26.27 -6.03
CA ARG A 252 3.92 -25.24 -5.31
C ARG A 252 5.08 -24.72 -6.14
N ASP A 253 5.82 -25.62 -6.78
CA ASP A 253 6.94 -25.26 -7.65
C ASP A 253 6.48 -24.44 -8.87
N ASN A 254 5.30 -24.73 -9.42
CA ASN A 254 4.72 -23.95 -10.50
C ASN A 254 4.46 -22.49 -10.07
N ILE A 255 3.84 -22.28 -8.91
CA ILE A 255 3.63 -20.93 -8.39
C ILE A 255 4.96 -20.23 -8.08
N THR A 256 5.90 -20.93 -7.45
CA THR A 256 7.25 -20.40 -7.18
C THR A 256 7.97 -20.01 -8.47
N ARG A 257 7.82 -20.78 -9.55
CA ARG A 257 8.37 -20.45 -10.87
C ARG A 257 7.78 -19.17 -11.44
N LEU A 258 6.46 -18.95 -11.31
CA LEU A 258 5.81 -17.69 -11.75
C LEU A 258 6.37 -16.49 -10.98
N VAL A 259 6.45 -16.60 -9.66
CA VAL A 259 7.00 -15.55 -8.78
C VAL A 259 8.44 -15.24 -9.15
N ARG A 260 9.27 -16.26 -9.31
CA ARG A 260 10.68 -16.13 -9.71
C ARG A 260 10.82 -15.41 -11.04
N GLY A 261 10.03 -15.82 -12.06
CA GLY A 261 10.10 -15.21 -13.38
C GLY A 261 9.73 -13.72 -13.38
N VAL A 262 8.76 -13.31 -12.56
CA VAL A 262 8.44 -11.90 -12.37
C VAL A 262 9.58 -11.18 -11.66
N TYR A 263 10.11 -11.75 -10.57
CA TYR A 263 11.20 -11.14 -9.81
C TYR A 263 12.45 -10.91 -10.67
N GLU A 264 12.89 -11.95 -11.38
CA GLU A 264 14.07 -11.90 -12.25
C GLU A 264 13.89 -10.86 -13.36
N GLU A 265 12.69 -10.77 -13.97
CA GLU A 265 12.42 -9.78 -15.01
C GLU A 265 12.41 -8.35 -14.46
N VAL A 266 11.81 -8.11 -13.29
CA VAL A 266 11.84 -6.79 -12.62
C VAL A 266 13.28 -6.40 -12.32
N LYS A 267 14.06 -7.27 -11.67
CA LYS A 267 15.43 -6.95 -11.26
C LYS A 267 16.39 -6.78 -12.43
N ARG A 268 16.11 -7.45 -13.54
CA ARG A 268 16.87 -7.26 -14.80
C ARG A 268 16.65 -5.89 -15.43
N LEU A 269 15.41 -5.36 -15.34
CA LEU A 269 15.04 -4.09 -16.00
C LEU A 269 15.29 -2.87 -15.10
N LYS A 270 14.77 -2.93 -13.88
CA LYS A 270 14.83 -1.86 -12.88
C LYS A 270 15.05 -2.48 -11.50
N PRO A 271 16.30 -2.75 -11.09
CA PRO A 271 16.59 -3.50 -9.86
C PRO A 271 16.03 -2.85 -8.60
N TRP A 272 15.85 -1.54 -8.60
CA TRP A 272 15.26 -0.79 -7.49
C TRP A 272 13.73 -0.95 -7.34
N VAL A 273 13.02 -1.41 -8.38
CA VAL A 273 11.57 -1.63 -8.28
C VAL A 273 11.31 -2.82 -7.37
N LYS A 274 10.48 -2.59 -6.34
CA LYS A 274 10.15 -3.58 -5.32
C LYS A 274 9.21 -4.64 -5.88
N VAL A 275 9.48 -5.92 -5.59
CA VAL A 275 8.56 -7.02 -5.91
C VAL A 275 7.90 -7.53 -4.65
N SER A 276 6.58 -7.55 -4.65
CA SER A 276 5.80 -7.96 -3.49
C SER A 276 4.64 -8.87 -3.88
N SER A 277 4.06 -9.56 -2.89
CA SER A 277 2.82 -10.30 -3.10
C SER A 277 1.90 -10.27 -1.87
N ALA A 278 0.60 -10.54 -2.11
CA ALA A 278 -0.44 -10.69 -1.11
C ALA A 278 -0.84 -12.17 -0.93
N PRO A 279 -0.12 -12.95 -0.10
CA PRO A 279 -0.51 -14.32 0.20
C PRO A 279 -1.66 -14.38 1.18
N LEU A 280 -2.26 -15.59 1.32
CA LEU A 280 -3.17 -15.84 2.43
C LEU A 280 -2.47 -15.56 3.77
N GLY A 281 -3.15 -14.88 4.67
CA GLY A 281 -2.59 -14.42 5.94
C GLY A 281 -2.05 -15.54 6.83
N LYS A 282 -2.50 -16.78 6.65
CA LYS A 282 -2.00 -17.96 7.36
C LYS A 282 -1.21 -18.84 6.40
N TYR A 283 0.11 -18.96 6.62
CA TYR A 283 0.95 -19.78 5.76
C TYR A 283 0.65 -21.26 5.93
N ARG A 284 0.75 -21.79 7.15
CA ARG A 284 0.42 -23.17 7.56
C ARG A 284 0.22 -23.22 9.08
N ASN A 285 0.00 -24.42 9.65
CA ASN A 285 0.00 -24.58 11.10
C ASN A 285 1.33 -24.13 11.70
N THR A 286 1.24 -23.39 12.79
CA THR A 286 2.39 -22.98 13.61
C THR A 286 2.42 -23.80 14.91
N SER A 287 3.51 -23.72 15.66
CA SER A 287 3.56 -24.27 17.03
C SER A 287 2.59 -23.55 17.99
N ARG A 288 2.22 -22.31 17.67
CA ARG A 288 1.34 -21.48 18.50
C ARG A 288 -0.14 -21.73 18.24
N TYR A 289 -0.52 -21.94 16.94
CA TYR A 289 -1.93 -22.15 16.60
C TYR A 289 -2.13 -22.89 15.27
N LYS A 290 -3.26 -23.60 15.17
CA LYS A 290 -3.66 -24.28 13.92
C LYS A 290 -4.23 -23.28 12.93
N SER A 291 -3.77 -23.30 11.70
CA SER A 291 -4.19 -22.37 10.65
C SER A 291 -5.60 -22.63 10.09
N GLY A 292 -6.04 -23.90 10.07
CA GLY A 292 -7.13 -24.30 9.20
C GLY A 292 -6.77 -24.08 7.73
N TRP A 293 -7.65 -23.46 6.96
CA TRP A 293 -7.39 -23.09 5.56
C TRP A 293 -6.21 -22.11 5.46
N ASN A 294 -5.23 -22.43 4.57
CA ASN A 294 -3.93 -21.76 4.56
C ASN A 294 -3.28 -21.73 3.17
N GLY A 295 -2.22 -20.93 3.05
CA GLY A 295 -1.51 -20.72 1.79
C GLY A 295 -0.80 -21.95 1.26
N TYR A 296 -0.06 -22.63 2.11
CA TYR A 296 0.81 -23.73 1.71
C TYR A 296 0.06 -24.97 1.22
N ASN A 297 -0.94 -25.42 1.99
CA ASN A 297 -1.66 -26.69 1.72
C ASN A 297 -2.83 -26.51 0.75
N ASP A 298 -3.54 -25.39 0.84
CA ASP A 298 -4.85 -25.25 0.20
C ASP A 298 -4.80 -24.54 -1.14
N VAL A 299 -3.80 -23.67 -1.36
CA VAL A 299 -3.65 -22.89 -2.61
C VAL A 299 -2.22 -22.88 -3.16
N TYR A 300 -1.33 -23.65 -2.57
CA TYR A 300 0.04 -23.91 -3.03
C TYR A 300 0.95 -22.67 -3.09
N GLN A 301 0.80 -21.75 -2.16
CA GLN A 301 1.69 -20.59 -1.95
C GLN A 301 2.84 -20.99 -1.02
N GLU A 302 4.06 -21.07 -1.53
CA GLU A 302 5.26 -21.42 -0.75
C GLU A 302 6.05 -20.15 -0.35
N THR A 303 5.34 -19.18 0.24
CA THR A 303 5.82 -17.81 0.46
C THR A 303 7.04 -17.70 1.37
N GLN A 304 7.15 -18.53 2.41
CA GLN A 304 8.36 -18.56 3.25
C GLN A 304 9.59 -19.02 2.46
N ARG A 305 9.40 -19.88 1.45
CA ARG A 305 10.46 -20.24 0.50
C ARG A 305 10.84 -19.05 -0.39
N TRP A 306 9.86 -18.26 -0.87
CA TRP A 306 10.15 -17.11 -1.73
C TRP A 306 10.99 -16.05 -1.00
N MET A 307 10.71 -15.79 0.28
CA MET A 307 11.52 -14.89 1.11
C MET A 307 12.92 -15.45 1.36
N ARG A 308 13.03 -16.75 1.71
CA ARG A 308 14.32 -17.42 1.92
C ARG A 308 15.20 -17.42 0.67
N GLU A 309 14.61 -17.65 -0.52
CA GLU A 309 15.30 -17.61 -1.80
C GLU A 309 15.53 -16.20 -2.33
N GLY A 310 15.03 -15.17 -1.64
CA GLY A 310 15.21 -13.78 -1.99
C GLY A 310 14.49 -13.32 -3.25
N ILE A 311 13.41 -14.02 -3.66
CA ILE A 311 12.60 -13.69 -4.85
C ILE A 311 11.35 -12.86 -4.52
N GLN A 312 11.38 -12.17 -3.39
CA GLN A 312 10.41 -11.16 -2.95
C GLN A 312 11.18 -10.11 -2.13
N ASP A 313 10.85 -8.85 -2.30
CA ASP A 313 11.38 -7.76 -1.47
C ASP A 313 10.47 -7.50 -0.28
N MET A 314 9.17 -7.63 -0.48
CA MET A 314 8.13 -7.38 0.52
C MET A 314 7.05 -8.46 0.45
N ILE A 315 6.41 -8.73 1.58
CA ILE A 315 5.26 -9.63 1.66
C ILE A 315 4.12 -8.95 2.42
N PHE A 316 2.91 -9.01 1.85
CA PHE A 316 1.70 -8.40 2.39
C PHE A 316 0.67 -9.50 2.75
N PRO A 317 0.88 -10.29 3.80
CA PRO A 317 -0.04 -11.37 4.14
C PRO A 317 -1.42 -10.82 4.50
N MET A 318 -2.47 -11.32 3.85
CA MET A 318 -3.87 -10.91 4.05
C MET A 318 -4.40 -11.43 5.39
N LEU A 319 -4.00 -10.78 6.48
CA LEU A 319 -4.35 -11.13 7.85
C LEU A 319 -5.70 -10.53 8.27
N TYR A 320 -6.75 -10.75 7.48
CA TYR A 320 -8.12 -10.28 7.72
C TYR A 320 -8.83 -11.14 8.76
N TYR A 321 -8.23 -11.27 9.93
CA TYR A 321 -8.66 -12.12 11.05
C TYR A 321 -8.54 -11.37 12.37
N ARG A 322 -9.09 -11.96 13.46
CA ARG A 322 -8.93 -11.50 14.85
C ARG A 322 -8.27 -12.60 15.70
N ASP A 323 -7.78 -12.20 16.87
CA ASP A 323 -7.34 -13.08 17.94
C ASP A 323 -6.31 -14.13 17.50
N ASN A 324 -6.55 -15.39 17.83
CA ASN A 324 -5.65 -16.51 17.52
C ASN A 324 -5.42 -16.77 16.03
N TYR A 325 -6.21 -16.16 15.15
CA TYR A 325 -5.98 -16.23 13.70
C TYR A 325 -5.18 -15.03 13.16
N PHE A 326 -4.86 -14.04 14.02
CA PHE A 326 -4.06 -12.87 13.67
C PHE A 326 -2.69 -12.92 14.34
N TYR A 327 -2.62 -12.79 15.66
CA TYR A 327 -1.37 -12.56 16.41
C TYR A 327 -0.30 -13.64 16.22
N PRO A 328 -0.59 -14.95 16.31
CA PRO A 328 0.42 -16.00 16.09
C PRO A 328 0.98 -16.00 14.67
N PHE A 329 0.17 -15.58 13.69
CA PHE A 329 0.58 -15.58 12.29
C PHE A 329 1.37 -14.34 11.90
N VAL A 330 1.16 -13.18 12.52
CA VAL A 330 2.07 -12.02 12.40
C VAL A 330 3.47 -12.42 12.83
N LEU A 331 3.59 -13.09 13.98
CA LEU A 331 4.90 -13.58 14.47
C LEU A 331 5.52 -14.60 13.50
N ASP A 332 4.73 -15.57 13.03
CA ASP A 332 5.21 -16.59 12.08
C ASP A 332 5.77 -15.95 10.80
N TRP A 333 5.09 -14.93 10.26
CA TRP A 333 5.58 -14.18 9.11
C TRP A 333 6.90 -13.46 9.40
N LYS A 334 7.01 -12.77 10.53
CA LYS A 334 8.22 -12.03 10.89
C LYS A 334 9.41 -12.96 11.17
N GLU A 335 9.19 -14.05 11.87
CA GLU A 335 10.21 -15.06 12.18
C GLU A 335 10.80 -15.72 10.91
N HIS A 336 10.00 -15.83 9.84
CA HIS A 336 10.41 -16.42 8.57
C HIS A 336 10.62 -15.37 7.46
N SER A 337 10.87 -14.12 7.81
CA SER A 337 11.06 -13.02 6.84
C SER A 337 12.40 -13.11 6.08
N HIS A 338 13.40 -13.76 6.65
CA HIS A 338 14.74 -13.85 6.08
C HIS A 338 15.31 -12.47 5.65
N GLY A 339 15.03 -11.42 6.44
CA GLY A 339 15.47 -10.06 6.16
C GLY A 339 14.65 -9.31 5.11
N ARG A 340 13.57 -9.91 4.58
CA ARG A 340 12.62 -9.24 3.69
C ARG A 340 11.55 -8.52 4.50
N MET A 341 10.93 -7.50 3.92
CA MET A 341 9.90 -6.72 4.62
C MET A 341 8.60 -7.52 4.77
N VAL A 342 8.08 -7.53 5.98
CA VAL A 342 6.76 -8.08 6.30
C VAL A 342 5.81 -6.94 6.65
N VAL A 343 4.76 -6.80 5.85
CA VAL A 343 3.76 -5.73 5.94
C VAL A 343 2.37 -6.36 6.08
N PRO A 344 1.92 -6.71 7.29
CA PRO A 344 0.63 -7.36 7.52
C PRO A 344 -0.54 -6.55 6.96
N GLY A 345 -1.40 -7.22 6.21
CA GLY A 345 -2.64 -6.66 5.68
C GLY A 345 -3.77 -6.73 6.71
N MET A 346 -4.33 -5.59 7.06
CA MET A 346 -5.46 -5.48 7.98
C MET A 346 -6.78 -5.37 7.24
N GLY A 347 -7.78 -6.12 7.71
CA GLY A 347 -9.14 -6.11 7.15
C GLY A 347 -9.99 -4.96 7.69
N ILE A 348 -9.60 -3.71 7.44
CA ILE A 348 -10.32 -2.52 7.94
C ILE A 348 -11.77 -2.43 7.42
N TYR A 349 -12.09 -3.10 6.33
CA TYR A 349 -13.46 -3.16 5.80
C TYR A 349 -14.45 -3.82 6.77
N PHE A 350 -13.97 -4.66 7.71
CA PHE A 350 -14.81 -5.25 8.75
C PHE A 350 -15.33 -4.25 9.79
N LEU A 351 -14.81 -3.01 9.80
CA LEU A 351 -15.40 -1.91 10.56
C LEU A 351 -16.76 -1.48 10.00
N HIS A 352 -16.99 -1.70 8.69
CA HIS A 352 -18.26 -1.31 8.07
C HIS A 352 -19.36 -2.33 8.43
N PRO A 353 -20.55 -1.88 8.89
CA PRO A 353 -21.61 -2.77 9.38
C PRO A 353 -22.13 -3.79 8.37
N SER A 354 -21.99 -3.51 7.06
CA SER A 354 -22.39 -4.46 6.01
C SER A 354 -21.39 -5.59 5.78
N GLU A 355 -20.14 -5.44 6.27
CA GLU A 355 -19.03 -6.36 6.02
C GLU A 355 -18.63 -7.14 7.28
N GLY A 356 -18.78 -6.54 8.47
CA GLY A 356 -18.39 -7.16 9.73
C GLY A 356 -18.88 -6.43 10.97
N ASP A 357 -18.31 -6.80 12.10
CA ASP A 357 -18.63 -6.31 13.45
C ASP A 357 -17.40 -5.84 14.23
N TRP A 358 -16.30 -5.49 13.52
CA TRP A 358 -15.10 -5.03 14.19
C TRP A 358 -15.29 -3.61 14.74
N THR A 359 -14.46 -3.29 15.74
CA THR A 359 -14.41 -1.96 16.34
C THR A 359 -13.01 -1.36 16.14
N LEU A 360 -12.84 -0.06 16.34
CA LEU A 360 -11.54 0.59 16.32
C LEU A 360 -10.56 -0.04 17.31
N ASP A 361 -11.02 -0.49 18.47
CA ASP A 361 -10.16 -1.17 19.45
C ASP A 361 -9.50 -2.43 18.89
N GLU A 362 -10.15 -3.13 17.94
CA GLU A 362 -9.52 -4.26 17.26
C GLU A 362 -8.39 -3.79 16.36
N ILE A 363 -8.61 -2.72 15.60
CA ILE A 363 -7.58 -2.13 14.75
C ILE A 363 -6.42 -1.60 15.59
N ASP A 364 -6.70 -0.91 16.70
CA ASP A 364 -5.68 -0.43 17.62
C ASP A 364 -4.82 -1.57 18.17
N ARG A 365 -5.42 -2.68 18.60
CA ARG A 365 -4.69 -3.86 19.06
C ARG A 365 -3.80 -4.46 17.97
N GLN A 366 -4.32 -4.56 16.74
CA GLN A 366 -3.58 -5.10 15.60
C GLN A 366 -2.37 -4.21 15.24
N LEU A 367 -2.57 -2.89 15.12
CA LEU A 367 -1.50 -1.93 14.84
C LEU A 367 -0.39 -1.97 15.91
N ASN A 368 -0.78 -1.92 17.18
CA ASN A 368 0.15 -2.00 18.28
C ASN A 368 0.98 -3.29 18.24
N PHE A 369 0.32 -4.42 17.94
CA PHE A 369 1.00 -5.70 17.86
C PHE A 369 1.94 -5.81 16.66
N ILE A 370 1.54 -5.31 15.49
CA ILE A 370 2.38 -5.26 14.28
C ILE A 370 3.67 -4.47 14.58
N ARG A 371 3.54 -3.30 15.20
CA ARG A 371 4.69 -2.47 15.57
C ARG A 371 5.58 -3.12 16.62
N TRP A 372 4.97 -3.77 17.62
CA TRP A 372 5.70 -4.52 18.66
C TRP A 372 6.43 -5.73 18.07
N SER A 373 5.85 -6.43 17.10
CA SER A 373 6.46 -7.61 16.47
C SER A 373 7.69 -7.28 15.61
N GLY A 374 7.95 -6.00 15.34
CA GLY A 374 9.07 -5.54 14.52
C GLY A 374 8.83 -5.71 13.01
N CYS A 375 7.59 -5.86 12.57
CA CYS A 375 7.23 -5.75 11.15
C CYS A 375 7.57 -4.36 10.61
N GLU A 376 7.84 -4.28 9.31
CA GLU A 376 8.29 -3.06 8.65
C GLU A 376 7.18 -2.05 8.36
N GLY A 377 5.95 -2.40 8.71
CA GLY A 377 4.77 -1.56 8.58
C GLY A 377 3.50 -2.38 8.50
N GLU A 378 2.44 -1.75 8.02
CA GLU A 378 1.13 -2.34 7.83
C GLU A 378 0.47 -1.86 6.54
N SER A 379 -0.59 -2.57 6.13
CA SER A 379 -1.37 -2.22 4.95
C SER A 379 -2.86 -2.38 5.20
N ALA A 380 -3.64 -1.41 4.73
CA ALA A 380 -5.07 -1.33 4.95
C ALA A 380 -5.86 -1.82 3.73
N PHE A 381 -6.70 -2.83 3.89
CA PHE A 381 -7.61 -3.27 2.84
C PHE A 381 -9.04 -2.79 3.18
N ARG A 382 -9.56 -1.79 2.45
CA ARG A 382 -9.05 -1.05 1.29
C ARG A 382 -9.29 0.46 1.45
N SER A 383 -8.80 1.28 0.50
CA SER A 383 -8.72 2.74 0.60
C SER A 383 -10.04 3.42 0.98
N ARG A 384 -11.16 3.02 0.38
CA ARG A 384 -12.46 3.60 0.65
C ARG A 384 -12.85 3.59 2.12
N PHE A 385 -12.58 2.48 2.85
CA PHE A 385 -12.96 2.39 4.27
C PHE A 385 -12.10 3.28 5.17
N LEU A 386 -10.89 3.65 4.71
CA LEU A 386 -10.04 4.66 5.36
C LEU A 386 -10.55 6.06 5.03
N THR A 387 -10.72 6.38 3.73
CA THR A 387 -11.11 7.74 3.29
C THR A 387 -12.55 8.10 3.65
N ASP A 388 -13.46 7.12 3.76
CA ASP A 388 -14.82 7.33 4.27
C ASP A 388 -14.86 7.52 5.82
N ASN A 389 -13.69 7.54 6.48
CA ASN A 389 -13.55 7.66 7.93
C ASN A 389 -14.44 6.67 8.72
N THR A 390 -14.47 5.40 8.26
CA THR A 390 -15.35 4.37 8.83
C THR A 390 -15.12 4.20 10.34
N GLN A 391 -16.13 4.47 11.15
CA GLN A 391 -16.08 4.52 12.62
C GLN A 391 -15.03 5.50 13.21
N GLY A 392 -14.54 6.49 12.47
CA GLY A 392 -13.49 7.40 12.91
C GLY A 392 -12.07 6.86 12.70
N LEU A 393 -11.90 5.88 11.81
CA LEU A 393 -10.59 5.27 11.53
C LEU A 393 -9.58 6.29 10.97
N TYR A 394 -10.01 7.16 10.06
CA TYR A 394 -9.13 8.17 9.46
C TYR A 394 -8.57 9.11 10.53
N ASP A 395 -9.45 9.65 11.37
CA ASP A 395 -9.07 10.54 12.48
C ASP A 395 -8.11 9.82 13.45
N ARG A 396 -8.41 8.55 13.77
CA ARG A 396 -7.55 7.72 14.63
C ARG A 396 -6.15 7.52 14.04
N MET A 397 -6.04 7.29 12.73
CA MET A 397 -4.74 7.18 12.07
C MET A 397 -3.99 8.50 12.10
N GLN A 398 -4.64 9.60 11.73
CA GLN A 398 -4.03 10.92 11.67
C GLN A 398 -3.56 11.42 13.05
N GLU A 399 -4.37 11.25 14.07
CA GLU A 399 -4.08 11.81 15.41
C GLU A 399 -3.15 10.95 16.25
N HIS A 400 -3.16 9.60 16.07
CA HIS A 400 -2.47 8.69 16.98
C HIS A 400 -1.35 7.87 16.34
N TYR A 401 -1.59 7.32 15.13
CA TYR A 401 -0.65 6.37 14.53
C TYR A 401 0.27 7.01 13.50
N TYR A 402 -0.24 7.92 12.68
CA TYR A 402 0.45 8.51 11.55
C TYR A 402 0.57 10.04 11.68
N TYR A 403 0.66 10.57 12.91
CA TYR A 403 0.76 12.01 13.15
C TYR A 403 2.07 12.66 12.64
N THR A 404 3.05 11.85 12.24
CA THR A 404 4.27 12.27 11.52
C THR A 404 4.41 11.50 10.23
N PRO A 405 5.06 12.07 9.19
CA PRO A 405 5.45 11.30 8.01
C PRO A 405 6.39 10.15 8.35
N ALA A 406 6.49 9.18 7.44
CA ALA A 406 7.48 8.12 7.49
C ALA A 406 7.98 7.80 6.09
N LEU A 407 9.24 7.39 5.98
CA LEU A 407 9.85 6.89 4.75
C LEU A 407 9.62 5.37 4.65
N VAL A 408 9.54 4.87 3.42
CA VAL A 408 9.57 3.42 3.18
C VAL A 408 10.96 2.90 3.55
N PRO A 409 11.09 1.77 4.28
CA PRO A 409 12.39 1.22 4.63
C PRO A 409 13.24 0.87 3.39
N PRO A 410 14.57 0.99 3.45
CA PRO A 410 15.45 0.68 2.32
C PRO A 410 15.49 -0.82 1.99
N ILE A 411 15.69 -1.14 0.72
CA ILE A 411 15.96 -2.50 0.23
C ILE A 411 17.47 -2.75 0.13
N SER A 412 18.14 -2.73 1.27
CA SER A 412 19.60 -2.78 1.39
C SER A 412 20.25 -4.07 0.83
N TRP A 413 19.48 -5.12 0.58
CA TRP A 413 19.92 -6.33 -0.10
C TRP A 413 20.06 -6.18 -1.63
N ILE A 414 19.56 -5.08 -2.20
CA ILE A 414 19.76 -4.70 -3.60
C ILE A 414 20.88 -3.68 -3.71
N ASP A 415 20.80 -2.62 -2.90
CA ASP A 415 21.83 -1.58 -2.78
C ASP A 415 21.88 -1.08 -1.34
N SER A 416 23.07 -0.84 -0.82
CA SER A 416 23.31 -0.31 0.53
C SER A 416 24.11 0.99 0.54
N GLN A 417 24.43 1.53 -0.66
CA GLN A 417 25.14 2.80 -0.80
C GLN A 417 24.13 3.95 -0.87
N ALA A 418 24.28 4.93 0.00
CA ALA A 418 23.52 6.16 -0.12
C ALA A 418 24.07 7.04 -1.26
N PRO A 419 23.23 7.85 -1.93
CA PRO A 419 23.68 8.83 -2.89
C PRO A 419 24.57 9.90 -2.21
N SER A 420 25.28 10.71 -3.01
CA SER A 420 26.00 11.86 -2.48
C SER A 420 25.04 12.84 -1.81
N SER A 421 25.51 13.57 -0.79
CA SER A 421 24.70 14.63 -0.17
C SER A 421 24.41 15.75 -1.18
N PRO A 422 23.27 16.46 -1.08
CA PRO A 422 23.02 17.68 -1.86
C PRO A 422 24.12 18.69 -1.57
N SER A 423 24.64 19.38 -2.61
CA SER A 423 25.66 20.42 -2.44
C SER A 423 25.11 21.81 -2.73
N ASP A 424 25.88 22.85 -2.39
CA ASP A 424 25.55 24.27 -2.62
C ASP A 424 24.15 24.68 -2.16
N ALA A 425 23.68 24.03 -1.09
CA ALA A 425 22.33 24.28 -0.59
C ALA A 425 22.22 25.71 -0.02
N GLN A 426 21.17 26.39 -0.41
CA GLN A 426 20.87 27.77 -0.01
C GLN A 426 19.43 27.89 0.47
N ALA A 427 19.23 28.75 1.44
CA ALA A 427 17.92 29.12 1.94
C ALA A 427 17.75 30.64 1.86
N ARG A 428 16.70 31.09 1.19
CA ARG A 428 16.39 32.51 1.05
C ARG A 428 14.99 32.80 1.57
N ARG A 429 14.89 33.76 2.48
CA ARG A 429 13.61 34.24 2.99
C ARG A 429 13.03 35.28 2.03
N GLU A 430 11.80 35.07 1.59
CA GLU A 430 11.05 35.95 0.73
C GLU A 430 9.68 36.19 1.37
N LYS A 431 9.54 37.30 2.13
CA LYS A 431 8.35 37.62 2.94
C LYS A 431 8.04 36.49 3.93
N MET A 432 6.94 35.73 3.70
CA MET A 432 6.47 34.63 4.54
C MET A 432 6.82 33.26 3.98
N THR A 433 7.73 33.19 3.03
CA THR A 433 8.18 31.93 2.45
C THR A 433 9.68 31.79 2.58
N ILE A 434 10.14 30.56 2.77
CA ILE A 434 11.55 30.18 2.67
C ILE A 434 11.70 29.37 1.38
N ARG A 435 12.48 29.86 0.47
CA ARG A 435 12.89 29.14 -0.73
C ARG A 435 14.21 28.43 -0.48
N LEU A 436 14.21 27.12 -0.60
CA LEU A 436 15.38 26.25 -0.55
C LEU A 436 15.77 25.88 -1.97
N ALA A 437 17.07 25.82 -2.27
CA ALA A 437 17.60 25.34 -3.52
C ALA A 437 18.96 24.67 -3.28
N TRP A 438 19.30 23.65 -4.08
CA TRP A 438 20.53 22.88 -3.96
C TRP A 438 20.98 22.34 -5.31
N THR A 439 22.23 21.88 -5.38
CA THR A 439 22.75 21.18 -6.55
C THR A 439 22.43 19.69 -6.45
N SER A 440 22.09 19.08 -7.60
CA SER A 440 21.71 17.67 -7.69
C SER A 440 22.77 16.74 -7.14
N ALA A 441 22.33 15.74 -6.39
CA ALA A 441 23.13 14.61 -5.92
C ALA A 441 23.30 13.56 -7.04
N THR A 442 24.30 12.69 -6.89
CA THR A 442 24.57 11.55 -7.77
C THR A 442 24.42 10.24 -7.03
N ASP A 443 24.05 9.20 -7.75
CA ASP A 443 23.85 7.84 -7.24
C ASP A 443 24.58 6.80 -8.09
N ASN A 444 24.92 5.65 -7.51
CA ASN A 444 25.66 4.56 -8.15
C ASN A 444 24.77 3.64 -9.01
N MET A 445 23.48 3.48 -8.67
CA MET A 445 22.59 2.52 -9.35
C MET A 445 21.80 3.08 -10.52
N GLY A 446 21.67 4.39 -10.63
CA GLY A 446 20.75 5.03 -11.56
C GLY A 446 19.30 5.04 -11.05
N GLY A 447 18.31 5.30 -11.92
CA GLY A 447 16.91 5.45 -11.52
C GLY A 447 16.56 6.84 -11.01
N GLY A 448 17.55 7.72 -10.84
CA GLY A 448 17.40 9.09 -10.35
C GLY A 448 17.42 9.19 -8.83
N VAL A 449 17.75 10.39 -8.36
CA VAL A 449 17.80 10.75 -6.94
C VAL A 449 16.58 11.58 -6.60
N ARG A 450 16.01 11.34 -5.42
CA ARG A 450 14.93 12.14 -4.82
C ARG A 450 15.47 12.86 -3.57
N TYR A 451 14.72 13.81 -3.03
CA TYR A 451 15.16 14.60 -1.88
C TYR A 451 14.09 14.63 -0.80
N ASN A 452 14.57 14.61 0.45
CA ASN A 452 13.73 14.87 1.62
C ASN A 452 14.15 16.20 2.24
N VAL A 453 13.15 16.95 2.73
CA VAL A 453 13.37 18.22 3.42
C VAL A 453 12.91 18.09 4.86
N TYR A 454 13.76 18.51 5.77
CA TYR A 454 13.53 18.54 7.20
C TYR A 454 13.56 19.97 7.71
N ALA A 455 12.76 20.27 8.73
CA ALA A 455 12.74 21.56 9.39
C ALA A 455 12.63 21.39 10.91
N SER A 456 13.35 22.22 11.67
CA SER A 456 13.34 22.22 13.13
C SER A 456 13.67 23.59 13.68
N HIS A 457 13.17 23.89 14.88
CA HIS A 457 13.62 25.05 15.65
C HIS A 457 15.01 24.87 16.28
N TYR A 458 15.54 23.67 16.26
CA TYR A 458 16.87 23.33 16.77
C TYR A 458 17.87 23.14 15.62
N TYR A 459 19.10 23.59 15.85
CA TYR A 459 20.21 23.42 14.91
C TYR A 459 21.38 22.67 15.57
N PRO A 460 21.95 21.66 14.95
CA PRO A 460 21.58 21.09 13.64
C PRO A 460 20.21 20.40 13.68
N VAL A 461 19.55 20.32 12.50
CA VAL A 461 18.27 19.63 12.36
C VAL A 461 18.50 18.11 12.46
N ASP A 462 17.84 17.47 13.41
CA ASP A 462 17.89 16.02 13.57
C ASP A 462 17.00 15.34 12.51
N VAL A 463 17.63 14.76 11.49
CA VAL A 463 16.94 14.03 10.41
C VAL A 463 16.46 12.64 10.84
N ASN A 464 16.83 12.14 12.02
CA ASN A 464 16.31 10.89 12.55
C ASN A 464 14.97 11.07 13.30
N ASN A 465 14.65 12.30 13.67
CA ASN A 465 13.34 12.62 14.22
C ASN A 465 12.31 12.82 13.10
N PRO A 466 11.35 11.91 12.91
CA PRO A 466 10.37 12.02 11.82
C PRO A 466 9.44 13.24 11.94
N SER A 467 9.34 13.86 13.13
CA SER A 467 8.58 15.11 13.29
C SER A 467 9.23 16.30 12.58
N ASN A 468 10.50 16.20 12.22
CA ASN A 468 11.20 17.23 11.45
C ASN A 468 11.04 17.06 9.93
N LEU A 469 10.55 15.90 9.46
CA LEU A 469 10.37 15.60 8.04
C LEU A 469 9.14 16.34 7.51
N ILE A 470 9.34 17.32 6.63
CA ILE A 470 8.27 18.18 6.12
C ILE A 470 7.92 17.92 4.64
N LYS A 471 8.83 17.30 3.89
CA LYS A 471 8.59 16.92 2.50
C LYS A 471 9.42 15.69 2.13
N THR A 472 8.81 14.74 1.41
CA THR A 472 9.40 13.47 1.00
C THR A 472 9.47 13.34 -0.51
N TYR A 473 10.49 12.66 -1.01
CA TYR A 473 10.64 12.17 -2.39
C TYR A 473 10.50 13.25 -3.47
N LEU A 474 10.96 14.49 -3.21
CA LEU A 474 11.04 15.53 -4.22
C LEU A 474 11.97 15.11 -5.36
N THR A 475 11.54 15.35 -6.58
CA THR A 475 12.38 15.18 -7.79
C THR A 475 13.09 16.47 -8.17
N ASP A 476 12.55 17.62 -7.76
CA ASP A 476 13.13 18.92 -7.99
C ASP A 476 14.25 19.23 -7.00
N THR A 477 15.18 20.10 -7.39
CA THR A 477 16.27 20.61 -6.55
C THR A 477 15.93 21.92 -5.86
N CYS A 478 14.65 22.16 -5.63
CA CYS A 478 14.16 23.31 -4.89
C CYS A 478 12.86 22.97 -4.15
N TYR A 479 12.61 23.72 -3.07
CA TYR A 479 11.39 23.60 -2.28
C TYR A 479 11.03 24.96 -1.69
N THR A 480 9.75 25.29 -1.64
CA THR A 480 9.24 26.50 -0.99
C THR A 480 8.40 26.13 0.21
N HIS A 481 8.82 26.57 1.38
CA HIS A 481 8.12 26.36 2.65
C HIS A 481 7.41 27.64 3.07
N GLN A 482 6.16 27.54 3.48
CA GLN A 482 5.38 28.67 4.03
C GLN A 482 5.67 28.81 5.52
N GLU A 483 6.24 29.94 5.95
CA GLU A 483 6.41 30.26 7.37
C GLU A 483 5.10 30.73 7.98
N THR A 484 4.92 30.49 9.28
CA THR A 484 3.85 31.07 10.07
C THR A 484 4.39 32.19 10.95
N LEU A 485 3.60 33.26 11.12
CA LEU A 485 3.98 34.38 11.98
C LEU A 485 4.13 33.94 13.45
N TYR A 486 5.05 34.63 14.14
CA TYR A 486 5.29 34.45 15.59
C TYR A 486 5.82 33.07 16.02
N GLN A 487 6.15 32.18 15.08
CA GLN A 487 6.87 30.95 15.42
C GLN A 487 8.38 31.21 15.52
N PRO A 488 9.11 30.43 16.35
CA PRO A 488 10.56 30.44 16.34
C PRO A 488 11.12 30.13 14.95
N THR A 489 12.29 30.68 14.64
CA THR A 489 12.97 30.44 13.36
C THR A 489 13.17 28.95 13.12
N LEU A 490 12.79 28.46 11.94
CA LEU A 490 13.07 27.11 11.48
C LEU A 490 14.43 27.06 10.80
N HIS A 491 15.23 26.06 11.15
CA HIS A 491 16.41 25.64 10.41
C HIS A 491 16.04 24.46 9.52
N TYR A 492 16.81 24.22 8.48
CA TYR A 492 16.50 23.19 7.49
C TYR A 492 17.64 22.19 7.33
N ALA A 493 17.30 20.98 6.94
CA ALA A 493 18.25 20.01 6.43
C ALA A 493 17.67 19.36 5.16
N ILE A 494 18.53 19.04 4.21
CA ILE A 494 18.16 18.39 2.96
C ILE A 494 18.99 17.12 2.83
N THR A 495 18.34 16.02 2.56
CA THR A 495 18.98 14.75 2.23
C THR A 495 18.62 14.35 0.81
N SER A 496 19.48 13.61 0.16
CA SER A 496 19.17 12.86 -1.04
C SER A 496 18.82 11.43 -0.68
N ILE A 497 17.95 10.82 -1.45
CA ILE A 497 17.53 9.42 -1.28
C ILE A 497 17.49 8.75 -2.65
N ASP A 498 18.08 7.54 -2.75
CA ASP A 498 18.02 6.74 -3.96
C ASP A 498 16.69 6.00 -4.12
N ARG A 499 16.55 5.24 -5.19
CA ARG A 499 15.34 4.44 -5.45
C ARG A 499 15.26 3.18 -4.60
N CYS A 500 16.37 2.78 -3.96
CA CYS A 500 16.41 1.68 -2.99
C CYS A 500 16.06 2.12 -1.57
N GLY A 501 15.95 3.43 -1.31
CA GLY A 501 15.59 4.02 -0.03
C GLY A 501 16.80 4.34 0.86
N ASN A 502 18.03 4.30 0.34
CA ASN A 502 19.20 4.73 1.09
C ASN A 502 19.28 6.27 1.10
N GLU A 503 19.40 6.84 2.27
CA GLU A 503 19.40 8.28 2.49
C GLU A 503 20.79 8.78 2.83
N SER A 504 21.21 9.90 2.22
CA SER A 504 22.51 10.53 2.42
C SER A 504 22.64 11.20 3.79
N GLU A 505 23.88 11.56 4.15
CA GLU A 505 24.11 12.54 5.19
C GLU A 505 23.43 13.87 4.87
N PRO A 506 22.89 14.58 5.87
CA PRO A 506 22.14 15.80 5.66
C PRO A 506 23.03 17.01 5.33
N THR A 507 22.64 17.80 4.36
CA THR A 507 23.15 19.15 4.18
C THR A 507 22.35 20.12 5.03
N GLN A 508 22.99 20.68 6.06
CA GLN A 508 22.38 21.51 7.07
C GLN A 508 22.34 22.99 6.66
N LEU A 509 21.23 23.65 6.88
CA LEU A 509 21.01 25.07 6.59
C LEU A 509 20.59 25.82 7.86
N ARG A 510 21.50 26.63 8.40
CA ARG A 510 21.20 27.49 9.53
C ARG A 510 20.54 28.79 9.05
N MET A 511 19.37 29.09 9.58
CA MET A 511 18.65 30.32 9.29
C MET A 511 18.95 31.38 10.36
N GLU A 512 19.03 32.64 9.92
CA GLU A 512 19.03 33.79 10.83
C GLU A 512 17.62 34.05 11.35
N GLU A 513 17.50 34.66 12.53
CA GLU A 513 16.20 35.05 13.07
C GLU A 513 15.42 35.95 12.09
N ALA A 514 14.14 35.66 11.94
CA ALA A 514 13.27 36.51 11.14
C ALA A 514 13.17 37.90 11.80
N PRO A 515 13.29 39.00 11.04
CA PRO A 515 12.98 40.32 11.56
C PRO A 515 11.52 40.32 12.02
N ARG A 516 11.29 40.63 13.30
CA ARG A 516 9.93 40.72 13.83
C ARG A 516 9.28 42.01 13.31
N PRO A 517 8.06 41.95 12.77
CA PRO A 517 7.36 43.18 12.38
C PRO A 517 7.21 44.14 13.57
N ARG A 518 7.64 45.37 13.38
CA ARG A 518 7.63 46.39 14.44
C ARG A 518 6.32 47.14 14.52
N SER A 519 5.45 47.02 13.49
CA SER A 519 4.18 47.72 13.43
C SER A 519 3.08 46.93 12.72
N LEU A 520 1.82 47.34 12.93
CA LEU A 520 0.66 46.78 12.26
C LEU A 520 0.67 47.05 10.73
N GLU A 521 1.31 48.15 10.30
CA GLU A 521 1.47 48.50 8.88
C GLU A 521 2.49 47.57 8.21
N GLU A 522 3.57 47.23 8.89
CA GLU A 522 4.58 46.27 8.41
C GLU A 522 3.97 44.87 8.30
N LEU A 523 3.11 44.45 9.23
CA LEU A 523 2.29 43.26 9.15
C LEU A 523 1.37 43.22 7.93
N LYS A 524 0.68 44.32 7.64
CA LYS A 524 -0.19 44.41 6.45
C LYS A 524 0.60 44.37 5.15
N SER A 525 1.85 44.87 5.12
CA SER A 525 2.72 44.81 3.95
C SER A 525 3.18 43.41 3.58
N LEU A 526 3.08 42.43 4.51
CA LEU A 526 3.40 41.04 4.30
C LEU A 526 2.30 40.25 3.58
N ASN A 527 1.23 40.89 3.10
CA ASN A 527 0.10 40.28 2.37
C ASN A 527 -0.62 39.14 3.11
N PHE A 528 -0.87 39.34 4.40
CA PHE A 528 -1.74 38.43 5.14
C PHE A 528 -3.19 38.57 4.62
N LYS A 529 -3.71 37.51 3.96
CA LYS A 529 -5.14 37.26 3.91
C LYS A 529 -5.48 36.30 5.04
N PRO A 530 -6.46 36.61 5.89
CA PRO A 530 -6.89 35.75 6.98
C PRO A 530 -7.43 34.42 6.48
#